data_0a9c03f61dc2b8438aa1d79c1426fa93
#
_entry.id   0a9c03f61dc2b8438aa1d79c1426fa93
#
_cell.length_a   1.000
_cell.length_b   1.000
_cell.length_c   1.000
_cell.angle_alpha   90.00
_cell.angle_beta   90.00
_cell.angle_gamma   90.00
#
_symmetry.space_group_name_H-M   'P 1'
#
loop_
_entity.id
_entity.type
_entity.pdbx_description
1 polymer ?
#
loop_
_entity_poly.entity_id
_entity_poly.type
_entity_poly.pdbx_seq_one_letter_code
_entity_poly.pdbx_strand_id
1 'polypeptide(L)'
;MSLPPILVDDASVAELAQELRAERIIAVDLEADSLHSYRDKVCLIQISTPGRTVLVDPLAAKDLSPLAPVLADPAIRKIFHAADYDIRCLYRDFGMEIRGLFDTMIACQMLGEERVGLADVLGKYMNVTLDKKYQRADWSMRPLEEGMVRYAMEDTCHLHQLAEMLEQRLRDMGRLSWAEEEFALLEQVRPSENNGPAFLRVKGAALLERKQLAVLDQLLQWRDEEACRRDRPPFKIVGNKTLLDLARIMPGSLGETSGVEGFSPRLADRYGRALLGAVRKGIALPKEQWPVYPRGERRERDPAVEDRMKVLKNLRSAVAERLVMDSGVLVNNAQLEGMARACPSNLQQLTELGILKNWQREVLGEEVVRALAQA
;
A
#
# COMPACT_ATOMS: atom_id res chain seq x y z
N MET A 1 -30.09 -9.18 -4.99
CA MET A 1 -29.43 -9.24 -6.31
C MET A 1 -29.02 -10.68 -6.59
N SER A 2 -29.09 -11.13 -7.86
CA SER A 2 -28.51 -12.42 -8.28
C SER A 2 -26.98 -12.36 -8.14
N LEU A 3 -26.33 -13.50 -7.92
CA LEU A 3 -24.88 -13.57 -7.90
C LEU A 3 -24.32 -13.26 -9.30
N PRO A 4 -23.17 -12.57 -9.38
CA PRO A 4 -22.49 -12.30 -10.63
C PRO A 4 -21.91 -13.59 -11.24
N PRO A 5 -21.77 -13.67 -12.56
CA PRO A 5 -21.04 -14.75 -13.21
C PRO A 5 -19.56 -14.68 -12.86
N ILE A 6 -18.92 -15.86 -12.74
CA ILE A 6 -17.48 -16.00 -12.55
C ILE A 6 -16.91 -16.57 -13.86
N LEU A 7 -16.05 -15.82 -14.54
CA LEU A 7 -15.37 -16.25 -15.75
C LEU A 7 -14.12 -17.06 -15.40
N VAL A 8 -14.05 -18.27 -15.90
CA VAL A 8 -13.02 -19.25 -15.56
C VAL A 8 -12.21 -19.72 -16.76
N ASP A 9 -12.46 -19.18 -17.93
CA ASP A 9 -11.80 -19.56 -19.18
C ASP A 9 -11.42 -18.32 -20.04
N ASP A 10 -10.42 -18.50 -20.88
CA ASP A 10 -9.83 -17.43 -21.68
C ASP A 10 -10.80 -16.84 -22.73
N ALA A 11 -11.72 -17.65 -23.26
CA ALA A 11 -12.70 -17.21 -24.24
C ALA A 11 -13.70 -16.23 -23.63
N SER A 12 -14.26 -16.57 -22.47
CA SER A 12 -15.16 -15.68 -21.71
C SER A 12 -14.49 -14.37 -21.30
N VAL A 13 -13.19 -14.39 -20.97
CA VAL A 13 -12.42 -13.17 -20.68
C VAL A 13 -12.24 -12.31 -21.92
N ALA A 14 -11.97 -12.92 -23.07
CA ALA A 14 -11.86 -12.18 -24.34
C ALA A 14 -13.21 -11.54 -24.77
N GLU A 15 -14.32 -12.24 -24.57
CA GLU A 15 -15.67 -11.70 -24.80
C GLU A 15 -15.96 -10.52 -23.88
N LEU A 16 -15.67 -10.66 -22.58
CA LEU A 16 -15.79 -9.56 -21.61
C LEU A 16 -14.97 -8.34 -22.05
N ALA A 17 -13.71 -8.55 -22.43
CA ALA A 17 -12.84 -7.46 -22.88
C ALA A 17 -13.39 -6.74 -24.11
N GLN A 18 -14.03 -7.47 -25.03
CA GLN A 18 -14.69 -6.86 -26.20
C GLN A 18 -15.89 -6.01 -25.79
N GLU A 19 -16.72 -6.48 -24.87
CA GLU A 19 -17.86 -5.73 -24.34
C GLU A 19 -17.41 -4.45 -23.62
N LEU A 20 -16.39 -4.56 -22.76
CA LEU A 20 -15.88 -3.43 -21.99
C LEU A 20 -15.29 -2.30 -22.86
N ARG A 21 -14.85 -2.58 -24.08
CA ARG A 21 -14.42 -1.53 -25.04
C ARG A 21 -15.53 -0.56 -25.45
N ALA A 22 -16.79 -0.97 -25.33
CA ALA A 22 -17.94 -0.12 -25.59
C ALA A 22 -18.35 0.74 -24.41
N GLU A 23 -17.81 0.44 -23.20
CA GLU A 23 -18.12 1.16 -22.00
C GLU A 23 -17.31 2.45 -21.88
N ARG A 24 -17.88 3.47 -21.25
CA ARG A 24 -17.16 4.72 -20.90
C ARG A 24 -16.58 4.70 -19.51
N ILE A 25 -17.10 3.84 -18.67
CA ILE A 25 -16.78 3.79 -17.24
C ILE A 25 -16.96 2.37 -16.72
N ILE A 26 -15.98 1.89 -15.99
CA ILE A 26 -16.02 0.60 -15.28
C ILE A 26 -15.48 0.79 -13.86
N ALA A 27 -16.00 0.01 -12.92
CA ALA A 27 -15.44 -0.09 -11.57
C ALA A 27 -14.66 -1.39 -11.45
N VAL A 28 -13.50 -1.35 -10.80
CA VAL A 28 -12.61 -2.50 -10.68
C VAL A 28 -12.13 -2.62 -9.24
N ASP A 29 -11.97 -3.85 -8.77
CA ASP A 29 -11.36 -4.21 -7.49
C ASP A 29 -10.65 -5.55 -7.60
N LEU A 30 -9.78 -5.89 -6.65
CA LEU A 30 -9.01 -7.13 -6.63
C LEU A 30 -9.05 -7.80 -5.28
N GLU A 31 -9.06 -9.14 -5.31
CA GLU A 31 -8.76 -9.93 -4.11
C GLU A 31 -7.49 -10.75 -4.31
N ALA A 32 -6.63 -10.74 -3.30
CA ALA A 32 -5.35 -11.44 -3.31
C ALA A 32 -5.17 -12.30 -2.06
N ASP A 33 -4.27 -13.28 -2.14
CA ASP A 33 -3.97 -14.20 -1.04
C ASP A 33 -2.77 -13.77 -0.18
N SER A 34 -2.51 -12.46 -0.08
CA SER A 34 -1.36 -11.87 0.63
C SER A 34 -1.20 -12.29 2.10
N LEU A 35 -2.30 -12.68 2.75
CA LEU A 35 -2.28 -13.20 4.11
C LEU A 35 -2.13 -14.73 4.17
N HIS A 36 -2.10 -15.44 3.05
CA HIS A 36 -2.22 -16.89 3.01
C HIS A 36 -1.05 -17.58 2.31
N SER A 37 -0.49 -16.98 1.26
CA SER A 37 0.60 -17.54 0.43
C SER A 37 1.94 -16.86 0.69
N TYR A 38 3.05 -17.54 0.40
CA TYR A 38 4.40 -16.98 0.48
C TYR A 38 4.62 -15.88 -0.56
N ARG A 39 4.19 -16.15 -1.79
CA ARG A 39 4.10 -15.16 -2.87
C ARG A 39 2.64 -14.88 -3.12
N ASP A 40 2.21 -13.72 -2.69
CA ASP A 40 0.85 -13.28 -2.95
C ASP A 40 0.60 -13.08 -4.45
N LYS A 41 -0.62 -13.38 -4.84
CA LYS A 41 -1.09 -13.23 -6.22
C LYS A 41 -2.53 -12.76 -6.23
N VAL A 42 -2.94 -12.15 -7.32
CA VAL A 42 -4.34 -11.83 -7.58
C VAL A 42 -5.13 -13.13 -7.73
N CYS A 43 -6.18 -13.27 -6.93
CA CYS A 43 -7.05 -14.46 -6.92
C CYS A 43 -8.43 -14.20 -7.51
N LEU A 44 -8.87 -12.94 -7.57
CA LEU A 44 -10.14 -12.56 -8.16
C LEU A 44 -10.02 -11.12 -8.67
N ILE A 45 -10.67 -10.84 -9.80
CA ILE A 45 -10.82 -9.48 -10.35
C ILE A 45 -12.31 -9.21 -10.46
N GLN A 46 -12.79 -8.15 -9.82
CA GLN A 46 -14.14 -7.68 -9.92
C GLN A 46 -14.22 -6.56 -10.96
N ILE A 47 -15.16 -6.67 -11.89
CA ILE A 47 -15.43 -5.62 -12.88
C ILE A 47 -16.93 -5.34 -12.91
N SER A 48 -17.31 -4.11 -12.57
CA SER A 48 -18.69 -3.64 -12.66
C SER A 48 -18.83 -2.60 -13.76
N THR A 49 -19.80 -2.78 -14.63
CA THR A 49 -20.36 -1.74 -15.50
C THR A 49 -21.59 -1.13 -14.82
N PRO A 50 -22.18 -0.04 -15.32
CA PRO A 50 -23.46 0.47 -14.79
C PRO A 50 -24.59 -0.56 -14.83
N GLY A 51 -24.50 -1.58 -15.70
CA GLY A 51 -25.55 -2.59 -15.87
C GLY A 51 -25.34 -3.90 -15.12
N ARG A 52 -24.11 -4.28 -14.87
CA ARG A 52 -23.79 -5.61 -14.26
C ARG A 52 -22.41 -5.66 -13.62
N THR A 53 -22.26 -6.62 -12.71
CA THR A 53 -20.94 -7.03 -12.19
C THR A 53 -20.54 -8.38 -12.76
N VAL A 54 -19.27 -8.56 -13.06
CA VAL A 54 -18.65 -9.81 -13.50
C VAL A 54 -17.42 -10.05 -12.66
N LEU A 55 -17.18 -11.30 -12.25
CA LEU A 55 -15.96 -11.72 -11.59
C LEU A 55 -15.08 -12.51 -12.56
N VAL A 56 -13.79 -12.24 -12.57
CA VAL A 56 -12.82 -13.00 -13.36
C VAL A 56 -11.93 -13.77 -12.41
N ASP A 57 -11.79 -15.07 -12.64
CA ASP A 57 -10.93 -15.96 -11.86
C ASP A 57 -9.57 -16.17 -12.54
N PRO A 58 -8.52 -15.42 -12.17
CA PRO A 58 -7.19 -15.53 -12.78
C PRO A 58 -6.46 -16.83 -12.41
N LEU A 59 -6.99 -17.61 -11.46
CA LEU A 59 -6.42 -18.92 -11.14
C LEU A 59 -6.86 -19.99 -12.14
N ALA A 60 -8.02 -19.78 -12.78
CA ALA A 60 -8.60 -20.68 -13.77
C ALA A 60 -8.35 -20.20 -15.21
N ALA A 61 -8.74 -18.97 -15.55
CA ALA A 61 -8.39 -18.32 -16.81
C ALA A 61 -6.91 -17.94 -16.82
N LYS A 62 -6.19 -18.33 -17.85
CA LYS A 62 -4.72 -18.19 -17.91
C LYS A 62 -4.27 -17.02 -18.77
N ASP A 63 -5.09 -16.61 -19.74
CA ASP A 63 -4.82 -15.46 -20.57
C ASP A 63 -5.80 -14.31 -20.25
N LEU A 64 -5.32 -13.36 -19.45
CA LEU A 64 -6.02 -12.12 -19.15
C LEU A 64 -5.57 -10.95 -20.03
N SER A 65 -4.65 -11.19 -20.97
CA SER A 65 -4.10 -10.13 -21.83
C SER A 65 -5.15 -9.33 -22.61
N PRO A 66 -6.34 -9.88 -22.98
CA PRO A 66 -7.38 -9.09 -23.63
C PRO A 66 -7.92 -7.92 -22.79
N LEU A 67 -7.79 -7.98 -21.45
CA LEU A 67 -8.19 -6.89 -20.56
C LEU A 67 -7.18 -5.73 -20.54
N ALA A 68 -5.91 -5.98 -20.85
CA ALA A 68 -4.87 -4.96 -20.78
C ALA A 68 -5.15 -3.71 -21.61
N PRO A 69 -5.59 -3.79 -22.89
CA PRO A 69 -5.95 -2.60 -23.66
C PRO A 69 -7.12 -1.81 -23.06
N VAL A 70 -8.11 -2.48 -22.45
CA VAL A 70 -9.25 -1.84 -21.79
C VAL A 70 -8.80 -1.04 -20.57
N LEU A 71 -7.94 -1.64 -19.74
CA LEU A 71 -7.42 -1.00 -18.54
C LEU A 71 -6.47 0.16 -18.86
N ALA A 72 -5.73 0.08 -19.95
CA ALA A 72 -4.80 1.10 -20.41
C ALA A 72 -5.45 2.22 -21.26
N ASP A 73 -6.72 2.09 -21.68
CA ASP A 73 -7.39 3.10 -22.48
C ASP A 73 -7.85 4.29 -21.62
N PRO A 74 -7.28 5.50 -21.77
CA PRO A 74 -7.70 6.65 -20.99
C PRO A 74 -9.13 7.14 -21.31
N ALA A 75 -9.74 6.72 -22.43
CA ALA A 75 -11.11 7.04 -22.78
C ALA A 75 -12.14 6.25 -21.95
N ILE A 76 -11.74 5.14 -21.37
CA ILE A 76 -12.55 4.34 -20.45
C ILE A 76 -12.12 4.72 -19.02
N ARG A 77 -13.00 5.35 -18.24
CA ARG A 77 -12.71 5.65 -16.83
C ARG A 77 -12.74 4.39 -16.00
N LYS A 78 -11.69 4.14 -15.22
CA LYS A 78 -11.62 3.06 -14.23
C LYS A 78 -11.81 3.64 -12.84
N ILE A 79 -12.89 3.23 -12.17
CA ILE A 79 -13.15 3.60 -10.78
C ILE A 79 -12.58 2.51 -9.87
N PHE A 80 -11.81 2.94 -8.89
CA PHE A 80 -11.29 2.12 -7.79
C PHE A 80 -11.58 2.76 -6.44
N HIS A 81 -11.35 2.00 -5.39
CA HIS A 81 -11.29 2.53 -4.04
C HIS A 81 -9.97 2.12 -3.39
N ALA A 82 -9.03 3.07 -3.22
CA ALA A 82 -7.68 2.84 -2.71
C ALA A 82 -6.78 2.01 -3.65
N ALA A 83 -6.72 2.38 -4.92
CA ALA A 83 -6.13 1.63 -6.03
C ALA A 83 -4.62 1.34 -5.97
N ASP A 84 -3.85 1.88 -5.00
CA ASP A 84 -2.38 1.72 -4.96
C ASP A 84 -1.95 0.24 -4.98
N TYR A 85 -2.60 -0.57 -4.15
CA TYR A 85 -2.29 -2.01 -4.08
C TYR A 85 -2.71 -2.73 -5.37
N ASP A 86 -3.89 -2.43 -5.89
CA ASP A 86 -4.45 -3.08 -7.07
C ASP A 86 -3.62 -2.81 -8.32
N ILE A 87 -3.23 -1.55 -8.54
CA ILE A 87 -2.37 -1.15 -9.66
C ILE A 87 -1.04 -1.88 -9.60
N ARG A 88 -0.43 -2.00 -8.43
CA ARG A 88 0.82 -2.74 -8.24
C ARG A 88 0.64 -4.22 -8.51
N CYS A 89 -0.45 -4.83 -8.06
CA CYS A 89 -0.74 -6.24 -8.29
C CYS A 89 -1.03 -6.52 -9.77
N LEU A 90 -1.87 -5.72 -10.43
CA LEU A 90 -2.16 -5.85 -11.86
C LEU A 90 -0.89 -5.74 -12.72
N TYR A 91 -0.01 -4.80 -12.37
CA TYR A 91 1.26 -4.65 -13.07
C TYR A 91 2.22 -5.81 -12.80
N ARG A 92 2.34 -6.24 -11.53
CA ARG A 92 3.23 -7.34 -11.12
C ARG A 92 2.84 -8.67 -11.75
N ASP A 93 1.54 -9.01 -11.69
CA ASP A 93 1.08 -10.35 -12.03
C ASP A 93 0.74 -10.49 -13.52
N PHE A 94 0.32 -9.39 -14.17
CA PHE A 94 -0.18 -9.42 -15.55
C PHE A 94 0.47 -8.39 -16.48
N GLY A 95 1.34 -7.52 -16.00
CA GLY A 95 1.92 -6.43 -16.79
C GLY A 95 0.91 -5.35 -17.21
N MET A 96 -0.26 -5.29 -16.57
CA MET A 96 -1.34 -4.38 -16.93
C MET A 96 -1.12 -3.00 -16.33
N GLU A 97 -1.31 -1.97 -17.14
CA GLU A 97 -1.31 -0.57 -16.71
C GLU A 97 -2.74 -0.05 -16.58
N ILE A 98 -2.94 0.87 -15.63
CA ILE A 98 -4.20 1.58 -15.47
C ILE A 98 -4.04 3.01 -16.00
N ARG A 99 -5.00 3.46 -16.84
CA ARG A 99 -5.14 4.83 -17.31
C ARG A 99 -6.58 5.28 -17.19
N GLY A 100 -6.84 6.57 -17.03
CA GLY A 100 -8.18 7.09 -16.80
C GLY A 100 -8.73 6.71 -15.43
N LEU A 101 -7.87 6.75 -14.41
CA LEU A 101 -8.21 6.40 -13.03
C LEU A 101 -9.13 7.46 -12.39
N PHE A 102 -10.09 6.98 -11.61
CA PHE A 102 -10.82 7.73 -10.60
C PHE A 102 -10.80 6.93 -9.29
N ASP A 103 -10.05 7.40 -8.29
CA ASP A 103 -9.97 6.76 -6.99
C ASP A 103 -10.90 7.43 -5.99
N THR A 104 -11.93 6.70 -5.54
CA THR A 104 -12.95 7.23 -4.64
C THR A 104 -12.42 7.53 -3.24
N MET A 105 -11.35 6.83 -2.77
CA MET A 105 -10.71 7.15 -1.50
C MET A 105 -9.93 8.48 -1.60
N ILE A 106 -9.17 8.70 -2.65
CA ILE A 106 -8.47 9.97 -2.89
C ILE A 106 -9.50 11.10 -3.02
N ALA A 107 -10.59 10.88 -3.78
CA ALA A 107 -11.67 11.86 -3.89
C ALA A 107 -12.23 12.26 -2.53
N CYS A 108 -12.49 11.29 -1.64
CA CYS A 108 -12.92 11.55 -0.26
C CYS A 108 -11.86 12.33 0.55
N GLN A 109 -10.57 12.01 0.41
CA GLN A 109 -9.49 12.74 1.07
C GLN A 109 -9.44 14.21 0.61
N MET A 110 -9.61 14.46 -0.69
CA MET A 110 -9.67 15.83 -1.23
C MET A 110 -10.91 16.60 -0.77
N LEU A 111 -12.01 15.90 -0.48
CA LEU A 111 -13.21 16.49 0.11
C LEU A 111 -13.10 16.72 1.63
N GLY A 112 -12.05 16.24 2.28
CA GLY A 112 -11.84 16.37 3.72
C GLY A 112 -12.66 15.38 4.55
N GLU A 113 -12.99 14.21 4.00
CA GLU A 113 -13.68 13.18 4.74
C GLU A 113 -12.75 12.57 5.81
N GLU A 114 -13.24 12.49 7.06
CA GLU A 114 -12.48 11.90 8.18
C GLU A 114 -12.32 10.39 8.05
N ARG A 115 -13.34 9.72 7.50
CA ARG A 115 -13.37 8.27 7.28
C ARG A 115 -13.50 7.99 5.81
N VAL A 116 -12.44 7.48 5.24
CA VAL A 116 -12.31 7.26 3.80
C VAL A 116 -12.39 5.80 3.37
N GLY A 117 -12.59 4.86 4.31
CA GLY A 117 -12.78 3.45 3.98
C GLY A 117 -14.13 3.20 3.29
N LEU A 118 -14.17 2.27 2.31
CA LEU A 118 -15.33 2.04 1.45
C LEU A 118 -16.64 1.89 2.21
N ALA A 119 -16.66 1.06 3.26
CA ALA A 119 -17.87 0.86 4.07
C ALA A 119 -18.35 2.14 4.77
N ASP A 120 -17.43 2.97 5.27
CA ASP A 120 -17.79 4.23 5.93
C ASP A 120 -18.33 5.25 4.91
N VAL A 121 -17.71 5.31 3.74
CA VAL A 121 -18.10 6.21 2.65
C VAL A 121 -19.46 5.79 2.07
N LEU A 122 -19.67 4.52 1.75
CA LEU A 122 -20.96 4.03 1.25
C LEU A 122 -22.06 4.21 2.31
N GLY A 123 -21.75 3.98 3.58
CA GLY A 123 -22.68 4.27 4.69
C GLY A 123 -23.11 5.74 4.73
N LYS A 124 -22.15 6.64 4.58
CA LYS A 124 -22.41 8.10 4.63
C LYS A 124 -23.18 8.62 3.42
N TYR A 125 -22.79 8.23 2.23
CA TYR A 125 -23.29 8.80 0.98
C TYR A 125 -24.54 8.11 0.44
N MET A 126 -24.68 6.81 0.71
CA MET A 126 -25.69 5.96 0.08
C MET A 126 -26.51 5.15 1.08
N ASN A 127 -26.21 5.26 2.37
CA ASN A 127 -26.82 4.43 3.44
C ASN A 127 -26.70 2.91 3.19
N VAL A 128 -25.58 2.48 2.55
CA VAL A 128 -25.24 1.09 2.29
C VAL A 128 -24.34 0.57 3.40
N THR A 129 -24.65 -0.62 3.93
CA THR A 129 -23.82 -1.30 4.92
C THR A 129 -23.13 -2.49 4.26
N LEU A 130 -21.79 -2.50 4.25
CA LEU A 130 -20.98 -3.61 3.77
C LEU A 130 -20.62 -4.57 4.90
N ASP A 131 -20.64 -5.86 4.62
CA ASP A 131 -20.12 -6.89 5.52
C ASP A 131 -18.60 -7.01 5.34
N LYS A 132 -17.82 -6.89 6.43
CA LYS A 132 -16.35 -7.01 6.40
C LYS A 132 -15.85 -8.45 6.64
N LYS A 133 -16.74 -9.43 6.67
CA LYS A 133 -16.44 -10.81 7.06
C LYS A 133 -15.34 -11.44 6.21
N TYR A 134 -15.32 -11.17 4.92
CA TYR A 134 -14.44 -11.82 3.97
C TYR A 134 -13.17 -11.01 3.63
N GLN A 135 -12.98 -9.82 4.18
CA GLN A 135 -11.81 -8.97 3.94
C GLN A 135 -10.45 -9.66 4.19
N ARG A 136 -10.42 -10.72 5.03
CA ARG A 136 -9.21 -11.49 5.33
C ARG A 136 -9.34 -12.97 4.97
N ALA A 137 -10.31 -13.30 4.10
CA ALA A 137 -10.53 -14.66 3.66
C ALA A 137 -9.34 -15.17 2.82
N ASP A 138 -9.27 -16.47 2.67
CA ASP A 138 -8.33 -17.10 1.74
C ASP A 138 -8.95 -17.12 0.34
N TRP A 139 -8.64 -16.10 -0.45
CA TRP A 139 -9.19 -15.95 -1.80
C TRP A 139 -8.61 -16.94 -2.82
N SER A 140 -7.59 -17.71 -2.44
CA SER A 140 -7.06 -18.80 -3.28
C SER A 140 -7.92 -20.06 -3.25
N MET A 141 -8.83 -20.18 -2.29
CA MET A 141 -9.72 -21.34 -2.15
C MET A 141 -10.72 -21.45 -3.30
N ARG A 142 -10.96 -22.68 -3.77
CA ARG A 142 -11.96 -23.00 -4.80
C ARG A 142 -12.76 -24.23 -4.39
N PRO A 143 -14.10 -24.27 -4.67
CA PRO A 143 -14.90 -23.16 -5.20
C PRO A 143 -15.02 -22.00 -4.19
N LEU A 144 -15.29 -20.77 -4.67
CA LEU A 144 -15.60 -19.64 -3.79
C LEU A 144 -16.95 -19.87 -3.11
N GLU A 145 -17.02 -19.55 -1.81
CA GLU A 145 -18.30 -19.55 -1.08
C GLU A 145 -19.22 -18.44 -1.63
N GLU A 146 -20.54 -18.69 -1.62
CA GLU A 146 -21.53 -17.69 -2.07
C GLU A 146 -21.37 -16.34 -1.36
N GLY A 147 -21.06 -16.36 -0.06
CA GLY A 147 -20.80 -15.15 0.72
C GLY A 147 -19.57 -14.37 0.23
N MET A 148 -18.51 -15.06 -0.22
CA MET A 148 -17.35 -14.41 -0.82
C MET A 148 -17.68 -13.76 -2.16
N VAL A 149 -18.45 -14.44 -3.00
CA VAL A 149 -18.92 -13.91 -4.30
C VAL A 149 -19.76 -12.65 -4.11
N ARG A 150 -20.64 -12.65 -3.12
CA ARG A 150 -21.47 -11.49 -2.78
C ARG A 150 -20.62 -10.32 -2.27
N TYR A 151 -19.69 -10.60 -1.36
CA TYR A 151 -18.76 -9.60 -0.86
C TYR A 151 -17.98 -8.94 -2.00
N ALA A 152 -17.35 -9.71 -2.87
CA ALA A 152 -16.60 -9.21 -4.01
C ALA A 152 -17.45 -8.36 -4.99
N MET A 153 -18.73 -8.73 -5.18
CA MET A 153 -19.65 -7.92 -5.99
C MET A 153 -19.93 -6.56 -5.32
N GLU A 154 -20.10 -6.54 -4.00
CA GLU A 154 -20.46 -5.33 -3.25
C GLU A 154 -19.33 -4.30 -3.24
N ASP A 155 -18.06 -4.70 -3.38
CA ASP A 155 -16.92 -3.79 -3.41
C ASP A 155 -16.88 -2.92 -4.67
N THR A 156 -17.56 -3.31 -5.76
CA THR A 156 -17.54 -2.56 -7.03
C THR A 156 -18.92 -2.04 -7.48
N CYS A 157 -20.01 -2.73 -7.18
CA CYS A 157 -21.33 -2.42 -7.77
C CYS A 157 -21.88 -1.03 -7.38
N HIS A 158 -21.39 -0.42 -6.31
CA HIS A 158 -21.80 0.91 -5.83
C HIS A 158 -20.87 2.03 -6.30
N LEU A 159 -19.70 1.70 -6.86
CA LEU A 159 -18.66 2.70 -7.11
C LEU A 159 -19.03 3.71 -8.20
N HIS A 160 -19.85 3.35 -9.19
CA HIS A 160 -20.30 4.27 -10.24
C HIS A 160 -21.08 5.45 -9.66
N GLN A 161 -22.12 5.16 -8.89
CA GLN A 161 -22.93 6.20 -8.27
C GLN A 161 -22.13 7.00 -7.24
N LEU A 162 -21.26 6.33 -6.47
CA LEU A 162 -20.39 7.01 -5.52
C LEU A 162 -19.44 7.99 -6.25
N ALA A 163 -18.80 7.56 -7.33
CA ALA A 163 -17.88 8.40 -8.09
C ALA A 163 -18.57 9.64 -8.67
N GLU A 164 -19.79 9.50 -9.22
CA GLU A 164 -20.59 10.66 -9.67
C GLU A 164 -20.82 11.67 -8.55
N MET A 165 -21.26 11.20 -7.37
CA MET A 165 -21.52 12.07 -6.21
C MET A 165 -20.26 12.78 -5.73
N LEU A 166 -19.13 12.07 -5.65
CA LEU A 166 -17.87 12.64 -5.21
C LEU A 166 -17.30 13.62 -6.25
N GLU A 167 -17.36 13.29 -7.53
CA GLU A 167 -16.90 14.18 -8.60
C GLU A 167 -17.68 15.49 -8.62
N GLN A 168 -19.01 15.43 -8.48
CA GLN A 168 -19.83 16.65 -8.41
C GLN A 168 -19.42 17.53 -7.22
N ARG A 169 -19.22 16.95 -6.05
CA ARG A 169 -18.76 17.68 -4.86
C ARG A 169 -17.37 18.27 -5.02
N LEU A 170 -16.44 17.55 -5.66
CA LEU A 170 -15.11 18.07 -5.98
C LEU A 170 -15.19 19.28 -6.92
N ARG A 171 -16.08 19.25 -7.91
CA ARG A 171 -16.35 20.38 -8.82
C ARG A 171 -16.89 21.58 -8.05
N ASP A 172 -17.91 21.37 -7.20
CA ASP A 172 -18.54 22.41 -6.41
C ASP A 172 -17.56 23.10 -5.43
N MET A 173 -16.57 22.35 -4.94
CA MET A 173 -15.50 22.86 -4.08
C MET A 173 -14.28 23.41 -4.85
N GLY A 174 -14.24 23.31 -6.18
CA GLY A 174 -13.09 23.69 -7.01
C GLY A 174 -11.85 22.82 -6.80
N ARG A 175 -12.02 21.55 -6.35
CA ARG A 175 -10.93 20.63 -6.01
C ARG A 175 -10.78 19.45 -6.98
N LEU A 176 -11.55 19.43 -8.07
CA LEU A 176 -11.48 18.32 -9.01
C LEU A 176 -10.09 18.20 -9.63
N SER A 177 -9.47 19.31 -10.02
CA SER A 177 -8.11 19.31 -10.58
C SER A 177 -7.05 18.79 -9.61
N TRP A 178 -7.25 18.97 -8.31
CA TRP A 178 -6.37 18.40 -7.27
C TRP A 178 -6.45 16.89 -7.25
N ALA A 179 -7.69 16.36 -7.27
CA ALA A 179 -7.91 14.91 -7.32
C ALA A 179 -7.38 14.30 -8.63
N GLU A 180 -7.58 14.96 -9.76
CA GLU A 180 -7.08 14.50 -11.07
C GLU A 180 -5.54 14.42 -11.12
N GLU A 181 -4.83 15.37 -10.49
CA GLU A 181 -3.36 15.28 -10.34
C GLU A 181 -2.96 14.07 -9.49
N GLU A 182 -3.67 13.79 -8.39
CA GLU A 182 -3.41 12.62 -7.55
C GLU A 182 -3.70 11.31 -8.30
N PHE A 183 -4.77 11.24 -9.08
CA PHE A 183 -5.09 10.07 -9.90
C PHE A 183 -3.99 9.81 -10.94
N ALA A 184 -3.55 10.86 -11.64
CA ALA A 184 -2.47 10.75 -12.62
C ALA A 184 -1.14 10.28 -12.03
N LEU A 185 -0.83 10.69 -10.79
CA LEU A 185 0.33 10.21 -10.04
C LEU A 185 0.17 8.75 -9.61
N LEU A 186 -1.03 8.36 -9.17
CA LEU A 186 -1.31 7.00 -8.76
C LEU A 186 -1.25 6.00 -9.93
N GLU A 187 -1.63 6.38 -11.14
CA GLU A 187 -1.49 5.56 -12.34
C GLU A 187 -0.04 5.12 -12.64
N GLN A 188 0.93 5.87 -12.10
CA GLN A 188 2.35 5.64 -12.35
C GLN A 188 3.01 4.75 -11.30
N VAL A 189 2.30 4.36 -10.24
CA VAL A 189 2.87 3.50 -9.20
C VAL A 189 3.22 2.12 -9.77
N ARG A 190 4.34 1.59 -9.30
CA ARG A 190 4.84 0.28 -9.71
C ARG A 190 5.27 -0.51 -8.48
N PRO A 191 5.30 -1.84 -8.54
CA PRO A 191 5.86 -2.65 -7.48
C PRO A 191 7.28 -2.19 -7.16
N SER A 192 7.59 -2.01 -5.88
CA SER A 192 8.97 -1.73 -5.50
C SER A 192 9.79 -3.02 -5.57
N GLU A 193 10.90 -3.00 -6.30
CA GLU A 193 11.89 -4.06 -6.22
C GLU A 193 12.59 -4.00 -4.85
N ASN A 194 12.23 -4.94 -3.97
CA ASN A 194 12.83 -5.05 -2.63
C ASN A 194 14.22 -5.70 -2.70
N ASN A 195 15.18 -5.09 -3.41
CA ASN A 195 16.50 -5.65 -3.69
C ASN A 195 17.49 -5.55 -2.51
N GLY A 196 17.08 -4.98 -1.38
CA GLY A 196 17.95 -4.82 -0.21
C GLY A 196 17.84 -5.97 0.80
N PRO A 197 18.85 -6.12 1.69
CA PRO A 197 18.83 -7.11 2.76
C PRO A 197 17.55 -7.05 3.60
N ALA A 198 16.99 -8.21 3.95
CA ALA A 198 15.70 -8.31 4.64
C ALA A 198 15.69 -7.61 6.01
N PHE A 199 16.83 -7.52 6.68
CA PHE A 199 16.95 -6.86 7.99
C PHE A 199 16.67 -5.33 7.92
N LEU A 200 16.80 -4.69 6.74
CA LEU A 200 16.49 -3.25 6.59
C LEU A 200 15.00 -2.95 6.85
N ARG A 201 14.14 -3.94 6.64
CA ARG A 201 12.69 -3.84 6.85
C ARG A 201 12.26 -4.24 8.26
N VAL A 202 13.20 -4.62 9.14
CA VAL A 202 12.89 -5.00 10.51
C VAL A 202 13.04 -3.81 11.44
N LYS A 203 11.93 -3.31 11.97
CA LYS A 203 11.94 -2.20 12.94
C LYS A 203 12.81 -2.58 14.16
N GLY A 204 13.81 -1.76 14.44
CA GLY A 204 14.77 -1.97 15.54
C GLY A 204 16.06 -2.65 15.12
N ALA A 205 16.21 -3.16 13.89
CA ALA A 205 17.47 -3.75 13.40
C ALA A 205 18.64 -2.75 13.38
N ALA A 206 18.37 -1.48 13.15
CA ALA A 206 19.37 -0.40 13.17
C ALA A 206 20.06 -0.22 14.54
N LEU A 207 19.46 -0.74 15.62
CA LEU A 207 20.00 -0.67 16.99
C LEU A 207 20.86 -1.88 17.34
N LEU A 208 20.95 -2.87 16.48
CA LEU A 208 21.75 -4.07 16.70
C LEU A 208 23.23 -3.81 16.43
N GLU A 209 24.08 -4.49 17.19
CA GLU A 209 25.50 -4.60 16.88
C GLU A 209 25.69 -5.43 15.59
N ARG A 210 26.82 -5.25 14.90
CA ARG A 210 27.10 -5.96 13.63
C ARG A 210 27.00 -7.49 13.76
N LYS A 211 27.44 -8.07 14.89
CA LYS A 211 27.33 -9.50 15.13
C LYS A 211 25.85 -9.94 15.29
N GLN A 212 25.08 -9.17 16.05
CA GLN A 212 23.64 -9.39 16.22
C GLN A 212 22.89 -9.25 14.88
N LEU A 213 23.30 -8.28 14.06
CA LEU A 213 22.74 -8.07 12.74
C LEU A 213 23.04 -9.26 11.81
N ALA A 214 24.23 -9.86 11.92
CA ALA A 214 24.57 -11.09 11.20
C ALA A 214 23.67 -12.27 11.61
N VAL A 215 23.39 -12.39 12.92
CA VAL A 215 22.46 -13.40 13.41
C VAL A 215 21.04 -13.13 12.93
N LEU A 216 20.57 -11.87 12.95
CA LEU A 216 19.26 -11.51 12.44
C LEU A 216 19.12 -11.85 10.94
N ASP A 217 20.16 -11.57 10.15
CA ASP A 217 20.17 -11.88 8.72
C ASP A 217 20.02 -13.38 8.47
N GLN A 218 20.76 -14.22 9.18
CA GLN A 218 20.62 -15.69 9.08
C GLN A 218 19.25 -16.20 9.55
N LEU A 219 18.66 -15.59 10.56
CA LEU A 219 17.31 -15.92 11.03
C LEU A 219 16.25 -15.54 9.99
N LEU A 220 16.40 -14.39 9.31
CA LEU A 220 15.51 -13.95 8.26
C LEU A 220 15.61 -14.81 7.00
N GLN A 221 16.82 -15.20 6.61
CA GLN A 221 17.05 -16.14 5.50
C GLN A 221 16.38 -17.48 5.78
N TRP A 222 16.63 -18.08 6.96
CA TRP A 222 15.97 -19.31 7.36
C TRP A 222 14.44 -19.18 7.33
N ARG A 223 13.89 -18.07 7.84
CA ARG A 223 12.44 -17.85 7.85
C ARG A 223 11.88 -17.78 6.44
N ASP A 224 12.57 -17.12 5.54
CA ASP A 224 12.16 -16.98 4.13
C ASP A 224 12.15 -18.34 3.42
N GLU A 225 13.20 -19.16 3.60
CA GLU A 225 13.28 -20.54 3.09
C GLU A 225 12.12 -21.40 3.63
N GLU A 226 11.83 -21.32 4.94
CA GLU A 226 10.76 -22.08 5.55
C GLU A 226 9.37 -21.59 5.12
N ALA A 227 9.20 -20.30 4.92
CA ALA A 227 7.98 -19.67 4.41
C ALA A 227 7.71 -20.13 2.96
N CYS A 228 8.73 -20.10 2.11
CA CYS A 228 8.67 -20.58 0.74
C CYS A 228 8.32 -22.09 0.68
N ARG A 229 9.01 -22.91 1.50
CA ARG A 229 8.77 -24.36 1.56
C ARG A 229 7.35 -24.73 1.98
N ARG A 230 6.71 -23.89 2.80
CA ARG A 230 5.34 -24.11 3.31
C ARG A 230 4.28 -23.37 2.54
N ASP A 231 4.67 -22.58 1.56
CA ASP A 231 3.80 -21.62 0.88
C ASP A 231 2.98 -20.81 1.89
N ARG A 232 3.68 -20.12 2.82
CA ARG A 232 3.04 -19.29 3.84
C ARG A 232 3.77 -17.96 4.00
N PRO A 233 3.06 -16.87 4.29
CA PRO A 233 3.69 -15.59 4.56
C PRO A 233 4.73 -15.68 5.68
N PRO A 234 5.90 -15.03 5.56
CA PRO A 234 6.98 -15.11 6.55
C PRO A 234 6.54 -14.76 7.97
N PHE A 235 5.62 -13.81 8.13
CA PHE A 235 5.11 -13.42 9.45
C PHE A 235 4.28 -14.52 10.14
N LYS A 236 3.71 -15.46 9.38
CA LYS A 236 3.01 -16.63 9.92
C LYS A 236 3.96 -17.78 10.33
N ILE A 237 5.22 -17.71 9.93
CA ILE A 237 6.25 -18.64 10.40
C ILE A 237 6.79 -18.18 11.75
N VAL A 238 7.43 -17.00 11.79
CA VAL A 238 7.92 -16.35 13.01
C VAL A 238 7.87 -14.83 12.85
N GLY A 239 7.38 -14.12 13.87
CA GLY A 239 7.26 -12.66 13.85
C GLY A 239 8.63 -11.96 13.87
N ASN A 240 8.70 -10.75 13.28
CA ASN A 240 9.92 -9.94 13.26
C ASN A 240 10.46 -9.64 14.67
N LYS A 241 9.58 -9.39 15.64
CA LYS A 241 9.97 -9.08 17.02
C LYS A 241 10.70 -10.27 17.67
N THR A 242 10.16 -11.47 17.53
CA THR A 242 10.77 -12.70 18.04
C THR A 242 12.17 -12.93 17.44
N LEU A 243 12.32 -12.74 16.11
CA LEU A 243 13.63 -12.89 15.45
C LEU A 243 14.63 -11.82 15.91
N LEU A 244 14.16 -10.58 16.08
CA LEU A 244 15.00 -9.48 16.59
C LEU A 244 15.49 -9.76 18.00
N ASP A 245 14.62 -10.27 18.89
CA ASP A 245 14.97 -10.57 20.28
C ASP A 245 15.91 -11.79 20.34
N LEU A 246 15.71 -12.83 19.53
CA LEU A 246 16.66 -13.94 19.37
C LEU A 246 18.04 -13.46 18.88
N ALA A 247 18.07 -12.52 17.96
CA ALA A 247 19.32 -11.93 17.47
C ALA A 247 20.05 -11.11 18.54
N ARG A 248 19.32 -10.44 19.45
CA ARG A 248 19.89 -9.70 20.57
C ARG A 248 20.54 -10.59 21.62
N ILE A 249 19.85 -11.67 22.02
CA ILE A 249 20.34 -12.56 23.08
C ILE A 249 21.29 -13.64 22.57
N MET A 250 21.22 -13.98 21.27
CA MET A 250 22.05 -15.02 20.62
C MET A 250 22.08 -16.34 21.42
N PRO A 251 20.93 -17.00 21.67
CA PRO A 251 20.85 -18.13 22.58
C PRO A 251 21.63 -19.34 22.08
N GLY A 252 22.34 -20.03 22.97
CA GLY A 252 23.02 -21.28 22.68
C GLY A 252 22.12 -22.51 22.83
N SER A 253 21.06 -22.40 23.61
CA SER A 253 20.10 -23.47 23.93
C SER A 253 18.65 -22.98 23.92
N LEU A 254 17.69 -23.92 23.88
CA LEU A 254 16.27 -23.59 23.99
C LEU A 254 15.91 -23.02 25.38
N GLY A 255 16.62 -23.42 26.44
CA GLY A 255 16.41 -22.88 27.80
C GLY A 255 16.67 -21.38 27.87
N GLU A 256 17.60 -20.86 27.08
CA GLU A 256 17.95 -19.43 27.04
C GLU A 256 16.92 -18.58 26.28
N THR A 257 16.00 -19.20 25.57
CA THR A 257 14.91 -18.48 24.87
C THR A 257 13.74 -18.16 25.78
N SER A 258 13.81 -18.55 27.05
CA SER A 258 12.80 -18.23 28.07
C SER A 258 12.69 -16.71 28.22
N GLY A 259 11.47 -16.18 28.04
CA GLY A 259 11.20 -14.74 28.09
C GLY A 259 11.28 -14.01 26.75
N VAL A 260 11.65 -14.68 25.64
CA VAL A 260 11.55 -14.08 24.31
C VAL A 260 10.08 -14.00 23.92
N GLU A 261 9.59 -12.79 23.68
CA GLU A 261 8.21 -12.56 23.30
C GLU A 261 7.87 -13.26 21.97
N GLY A 262 6.77 -14.01 21.98
CA GLY A 262 6.33 -14.78 20.82
C GLY A 262 7.06 -16.11 20.61
N PHE A 263 8.05 -16.46 21.44
CA PHE A 263 8.73 -17.75 21.40
C PHE A 263 7.98 -18.77 22.29
N SER A 264 6.79 -19.17 21.83
CA SER A 264 5.92 -20.13 22.55
C SER A 264 6.50 -21.55 22.55
N PRO A 265 6.07 -22.44 23.50
CA PRO A 265 6.44 -23.86 23.46
C PRO A 265 6.16 -24.53 22.12
N ARG A 266 5.03 -24.23 21.50
CA ARG A 266 4.66 -24.74 20.16
C ARG A 266 5.65 -24.28 19.07
N LEU A 267 6.14 -23.05 19.15
CA LEU A 267 7.15 -22.53 18.25
C LEU A 267 8.50 -23.21 18.49
N ALA A 268 8.87 -23.41 19.75
CA ALA A 268 10.09 -24.11 20.16
C ALA A 268 10.11 -25.55 19.64
N ASP A 269 9.03 -26.30 19.85
CA ASP A 269 8.90 -27.67 19.37
C ASP A 269 9.03 -27.75 17.85
N ARG A 270 8.39 -26.81 17.14
CA ARG A 270 8.31 -26.86 15.67
C ARG A 270 9.57 -26.36 15.00
N TYR A 271 10.16 -25.27 15.50
CA TYR A 271 11.22 -24.53 14.82
C TYR A 271 12.47 -24.28 15.69
N GLY A 272 12.44 -24.61 16.98
CA GLY A 272 13.49 -24.23 17.92
C GLY A 272 14.88 -24.70 17.50
N ARG A 273 15.03 -25.96 17.05
CA ARG A 273 16.33 -26.49 16.56
C ARG A 273 16.84 -25.72 15.33
N ALA A 274 15.95 -25.39 14.39
CA ALA A 274 16.31 -24.68 13.18
C ALA A 274 16.70 -23.23 13.48
N LEU A 275 15.94 -22.55 14.37
CA LEU A 275 16.24 -21.18 14.83
C LEU A 275 17.60 -21.13 15.55
N LEU A 276 17.88 -22.06 16.47
CA LEU A 276 19.19 -22.15 17.10
C LEU A 276 20.31 -22.46 16.09
N GLY A 277 20.00 -23.24 15.05
CA GLY A 277 20.92 -23.49 13.94
C GLY A 277 21.26 -22.20 13.19
N ALA A 278 20.26 -21.37 12.87
CA ALA A 278 20.45 -20.08 12.23
C ALA A 278 21.23 -19.09 13.12
N VAL A 279 20.94 -19.07 14.43
CA VAL A 279 21.71 -18.27 15.41
C VAL A 279 23.19 -18.69 15.37
N ARG A 280 23.49 -20.00 15.48
CA ARG A 280 24.87 -20.51 15.43
C ARG A 280 25.57 -20.16 14.11
N LYS A 281 24.88 -20.26 12.97
CA LYS A 281 25.43 -19.84 11.68
C LYS A 281 25.82 -18.37 11.68
N GLY A 282 24.94 -17.48 12.18
CA GLY A 282 25.24 -16.06 12.28
C GLY A 282 26.40 -15.73 13.22
N ILE A 283 26.49 -16.43 14.37
CA ILE A 283 27.62 -16.28 15.32
C ILE A 283 28.94 -16.73 14.71
N ALA A 284 28.93 -17.78 13.89
CA ALA A 284 30.12 -18.39 13.27
C ALA A 284 30.64 -17.61 12.06
N LEU A 285 29.88 -16.64 11.53
CA LEU A 285 30.36 -15.82 10.41
C LEU A 285 31.61 -15.03 10.78
N PRO A 286 32.64 -15.00 9.90
CA PRO A 286 33.80 -14.16 10.11
C PRO A 286 33.39 -12.66 10.15
N LYS A 287 34.12 -11.87 10.92
CA LYS A 287 33.83 -10.45 11.18
C LYS A 287 33.73 -9.61 9.89
N GLU A 288 34.46 -9.99 8.88
CA GLU A 288 34.49 -9.37 7.54
C GLU A 288 33.15 -9.53 6.80
N GLN A 289 32.41 -10.61 7.09
CA GLN A 289 31.11 -10.92 6.47
C GLN A 289 29.93 -10.39 7.27
N TRP A 290 30.16 -9.76 8.44
CA TRP A 290 29.06 -9.19 9.22
C TRP A 290 28.43 -8.01 8.47
N PRO A 291 27.13 -8.02 8.24
CA PRO A 291 26.45 -6.95 7.58
C PRO A 291 26.59 -5.63 8.33
N VAL A 292 26.52 -4.54 7.60
CA VAL A 292 26.48 -3.20 8.17
C VAL A 292 25.11 -2.62 7.89
N TYR A 293 24.43 -2.17 8.94
CA TYR A 293 23.20 -1.41 8.74
C TYR A 293 23.57 -0.05 8.14
N PRO A 294 23.06 0.31 6.95
CA PRO A 294 23.37 1.59 6.35
C PRO A 294 22.88 2.70 7.28
N ARG A 295 23.81 3.37 7.91
CA ARG A 295 23.51 4.58 8.65
C ARG A 295 23.45 5.69 7.61
N GLY A 296 22.26 6.30 7.47
CA GLY A 296 22.21 7.58 6.76
C GLY A 296 23.24 8.53 7.38
N GLU A 297 23.79 9.42 6.59
CA GLU A 297 24.63 10.49 7.13
C GLU A 297 23.93 11.07 8.36
N ARG A 298 24.64 11.08 9.49
CA ARG A 298 24.12 11.68 10.72
C ARG A 298 23.94 13.16 10.41
N ARG A 299 22.73 13.50 9.98
CA ARG A 299 22.41 14.89 9.68
C ARG A 299 22.62 15.68 10.96
N GLU A 300 23.57 16.61 10.92
CA GLU A 300 23.79 17.51 12.04
C GLU A 300 22.48 18.22 12.37
N ARG A 301 22.22 18.33 13.66
CA ARG A 301 21.10 19.14 14.13
C ARG A 301 21.36 20.59 13.71
N ASP A 302 20.44 21.10 12.91
CA ASP A 302 20.43 22.50 12.51
C ASP A 302 19.25 23.19 13.21
N PRO A 303 19.53 24.02 14.24
CA PRO A 303 18.46 24.71 14.97
C PRO A 303 17.58 25.55 14.06
N ALA A 304 18.14 26.15 13.01
CA ALA A 304 17.37 26.93 12.05
C ALA A 304 16.38 26.07 11.26
N VAL A 305 16.76 24.82 10.90
CA VAL A 305 15.84 23.88 10.27
C VAL A 305 14.74 23.45 11.26
N GLU A 306 15.08 23.22 12.54
CA GLU A 306 14.10 22.85 13.56
C GLU A 306 13.05 23.98 13.76
N ASP A 307 13.48 25.24 13.77
CA ASP A 307 12.58 26.39 13.92
C ASP A 307 11.70 26.58 12.67
N ARG A 308 12.28 26.50 11.46
CA ARG A 308 11.49 26.51 10.21
C ARG A 308 10.48 25.36 10.17
N MET A 309 10.85 24.17 10.64
CA MET A 309 9.91 23.02 10.75
C MET A 309 8.74 23.32 11.66
N LYS A 310 8.93 24.02 12.78
CA LYS A 310 7.83 24.41 13.68
C LYS A 310 6.90 25.38 12.96
N VAL A 311 7.46 26.41 12.30
CA VAL A 311 6.69 27.39 11.54
C VAL A 311 5.87 26.72 10.43
N LEU A 312 6.49 25.84 9.63
CA LEU A 312 5.79 25.12 8.56
C LEU A 312 4.73 24.14 9.06
N LYS A 313 4.93 23.48 10.22
CA LYS A 313 3.91 22.63 10.84
C LYS A 313 2.69 23.45 11.28
N ASN A 314 2.91 24.61 11.88
CA ASN A 314 1.83 25.51 12.28
C ASN A 314 1.06 26.01 11.06
N LEU A 315 1.76 26.44 10.02
CA LEU A 315 1.16 26.84 8.74
C LEU A 315 0.31 25.71 8.14
N ARG A 316 0.87 24.50 8.04
CA ARG A 316 0.14 23.33 7.55
C ARG A 316 -1.16 23.11 8.33
N SER A 317 -1.10 23.17 9.65
CA SER A 317 -2.28 22.95 10.51
C SER A 317 -3.35 24.02 10.26
N ALA A 318 -2.97 25.30 10.17
CA ALA A 318 -3.89 26.39 9.90
C ALA A 318 -4.53 26.29 8.51
N VAL A 319 -3.76 25.91 7.49
CA VAL A 319 -4.29 25.73 6.13
C VAL A 319 -5.18 24.49 6.04
N ALA A 320 -4.80 23.39 6.68
CA ALA A 320 -5.60 22.17 6.74
C ALA A 320 -6.96 22.40 7.40
N GLU A 321 -6.99 23.17 8.51
CA GLU A 321 -8.23 23.58 9.18
C GLU A 321 -9.11 24.44 8.26
N ARG A 322 -8.51 25.46 7.61
CA ARG A 322 -9.21 26.34 6.65
C ARG A 322 -9.83 25.56 5.48
N LEU A 323 -9.13 24.53 5.00
CA LEU A 323 -9.56 23.67 3.89
C LEU A 323 -10.47 22.53 4.34
N VAL A 324 -10.64 22.33 5.65
CA VAL A 324 -11.31 21.14 6.20
C VAL A 324 -10.72 19.87 5.58
N MET A 325 -9.40 19.68 5.73
CA MET A 325 -8.66 18.58 5.13
C MET A 325 -7.65 18.00 6.12
N ASP A 326 -7.34 16.70 6.02
CA ASP A 326 -6.28 16.11 6.82
C ASP A 326 -4.91 16.74 6.51
N SER A 327 -4.17 17.10 7.56
CA SER A 327 -2.90 17.80 7.43
C SER A 327 -1.81 16.97 6.73
N GLY A 328 -1.87 15.63 6.83
CA GLY A 328 -0.95 14.71 6.16
C GLY A 328 -1.26 14.53 4.69
N VAL A 329 -2.53 14.65 4.30
CA VAL A 329 -2.97 14.68 2.90
C VAL A 329 -2.51 15.99 2.25
N LEU A 330 -2.65 17.12 2.96
CA LEU A 330 -2.22 18.43 2.45
C LEU A 330 -0.73 18.47 2.17
N VAL A 331 0.12 18.13 3.15
CA VAL A 331 1.60 18.09 3.02
C VAL A 331 2.17 17.15 4.09
N ASN A 332 3.02 16.21 3.71
CA ASN A 332 3.63 15.28 4.65
C ASN A 332 4.91 15.85 5.31
N ASN A 333 5.38 15.18 6.37
CA ASN A 333 6.55 15.66 7.14
C ASN A 333 7.84 15.68 6.32
N ALA A 334 8.02 14.78 5.35
CA ALA A 334 9.21 14.76 4.51
C ALA A 334 9.25 15.97 3.57
N GLN A 335 8.10 16.36 3.03
CA GLN A 335 7.97 17.59 2.23
C GLN A 335 8.25 18.83 3.07
N LEU A 336 7.71 18.92 4.31
CA LEU A 336 8.03 20.03 5.22
C LEU A 336 9.52 20.10 5.54
N GLU A 337 10.16 18.96 5.82
CA GLU A 337 11.61 18.92 6.10
C GLU A 337 12.43 19.36 4.88
N GLY A 338 12.05 18.89 3.69
CA GLY A 338 12.70 19.33 2.44
C GLY A 338 12.64 20.84 2.25
N MET A 339 11.47 21.46 2.45
CA MET A 339 11.29 22.90 2.36
C MET A 339 12.04 23.67 3.46
N ALA A 340 12.02 23.17 4.71
CA ALA A 340 12.73 23.78 5.82
C ALA A 340 14.25 23.81 5.60
N ARG A 341 14.80 22.77 5.00
CA ARG A 341 16.24 22.68 4.66
C ARG A 341 16.63 23.56 3.48
N ALA A 342 15.83 23.52 2.41
CA ALA A 342 16.11 24.29 1.20
C ALA A 342 15.86 25.79 1.39
N CYS A 343 14.93 26.16 2.29
CA CYS A 343 14.58 27.53 2.62
C CYS A 343 14.36 28.43 1.39
N PRO A 344 13.43 28.08 0.47
CA PRO A 344 13.21 28.83 -0.75
C PRO A 344 12.73 30.27 -0.43
N SER A 345 13.35 31.27 -1.05
CA SER A 345 13.07 32.68 -0.83
C SER A 345 11.96 33.25 -1.73
N ASN A 346 11.53 32.46 -2.73
CA ASN A 346 10.46 32.85 -3.66
C ASN A 346 9.79 31.60 -4.27
N LEU A 347 8.65 31.82 -4.95
CA LEU A 347 7.88 30.75 -5.59
C LEU A 347 8.65 30.00 -6.67
N GLN A 348 9.53 30.65 -7.39
CA GLN A 348 10.33 29.99 -8.43
C GLN A 348 11.26 28.96 -7.82
N GLN A 349 12.00 29.31 -6.77
CA GLN A 349 12.86 28.37 -6.05
C GLN A 349 12.06 27.22 -5.43
N LEU A 350 10.89 27.51 -4.85
CA LEU A 350 10.01 26.47 -4.31
C LEU A 350 9.54 25.49 -5.42
N THR A 351 9.27 26.02 -6.62
CA THR A 351 8.88 25.21 -7.78
C THR A 351 10.02 24.32 -8.27
N GLU A 352 11.24 24.87 -8.36
CA GLU A 352 12.44 24.17 -8.81
C GLU A 352 12.85 23.02 -7.87
N LEU A 353 12.46 23.09 -6.58
CA LEU A 353 12.69 21.99 -5.64
C LEU A 353 11.88 20.72 -5.98
N GLY A 354 10.77 20.82 -6.69
CA GLY A 354 9.94 19.66 -7.05
C GLY A 354 9.33 18.90 -5.86
N ILE A 355 9.28 19.52 -4.68
CA ILE A 355 8.81 18.88 -3.43
C ILE A 355 7.27 18.86 -3.35
N LEU A 356 6.64 19.94 -3.82
CA LEU A 356 5.21 20.11 -3.81
C LEU A 356 4.59 19.75 -5.18
N LYS A 357 3.46 19.08 -5.15
CA LYS A 357 2.60 18.89 -6.31
C LYS A 357 2.03 20.23 -6.80
N ASN A 358 1.48 20.29 -8.00
CA ASN A 358 0.97 21.57 -8.55
C ASN A 358 -0.13 22.15 -7.66
N TRP A 359 -1.13 21.32 -7.29
CA TRP A 359 -2.21 21.76 -6.43
C TRP A 359 -1.73 22.19 -5.04
N GLN A 360 -0.75 21.49 -4.46
CA GLN A 360 -0.18 21.88 -3.17
C GLN A 360 0.53 23.23 -3.24
N ARG A 361 1.25 23.46 -4.34
CA ARG A 361 1.95 24.72 -4.59
C ARG A 361 0.98 25.88 -4.81
N GLU A 362 -0.12 25.66 -5.52
CA GLU A 362 -1.20 26.63 -5.70
C GLU A 362 -1.80 27.04 -4.35
N VAL A 363 -2.03 26.10 -3.46
CA VAL A 363 -2.67 26.32 -2.16
C VAL A 363 -1.73 26.90 -1.11
N LEU A 364 -0.46 26.45 -1.08
CA LEU A 364 0.47 26.71 0.02
C LEU A 364 1.66 27.58 -0.38
N GLY A 365 1.99 27.68 -1.67
CA GLY A 365 3.30 28.14 -2.12
C GLY A 365 3.68 29.53 -1.61
N GLU A 366 2.78 30.50 -1.72
CA GLU A 366 3.04 31.87 -1.23
C GLU A 366 3.15 31.94 0.29
N GLU A 367 2.30 31.18 1.00
CA GLU A 367 2.30 31.18 2.46
C GLU A 367 3.57 30.49 3.01
N VAL A 368 4.05 29.43 2.35
CA VAL A 368 5.32 28.77 2.69
C VAL A 368 6.49 29.72 2.55
N VAL A 369 6.60 30.42 1.42
CA VAL A 369 7.69 31.39 1.19
C VAL A 369 7.66 32.52 2.23
N ARG A 370 6.48 33.07 2.50
CA ARG A 370 6.30 34.11 3.53
C ARG A 370 6.69 33.62 4.92
N ALA A 371 6.25 32.41 5.28
CA ALA A 371 6.53 31.82 6.58
C ALA A 371 8.02 31.53 6.79
N LEU A 372 8.71 31.07 5.76
CA LEU A 372 10.15 30.82 5.81
C LEU A 372 10.98 32.10 5.86
N ALA A 373 10.51 33.21 5.26
CA ALA A 373 11.19 34.50 5.33
C ALA A 373 11.12 35.14 6.75
N GLN A 374 10.23 34.66 7.61
CA GLN A 374 10.03 35.15 8.98
C GLN A 374 10.64 34.22 10.04
N ALA A 375 11.13 33.06 9.64
CA ALA A 375 11.68 32.00 10.51
C ALA A 375 13.21 32.08 10.60
#